data_fd37f4e6ebe8e192647412459f3caa71
#
_entry.id   fd37f4e6ebe8e192647412459f3caa71
#
_cell.length_a   1.000
_cell.length_b   1.000
_cell.length_c   1.000
_cell.angle_alpha   90.00
_cell.angle_beta   90.00
_cell.angle_gamma   90.00
#
_symmetry.space_group_name_H-M   'P 1'
#
loop_
_entity.id
_entity.type
_entity.pdbx_description
1 polymer ?
#
loop_
_entity_poly.entity_id
_entity_poly.type
_entity_poly.pdbx_seq_one_letter_code
_entity_poly.pdbx_strand_id
1 'polypeptide(L)'
;MKNKKVLSFLFVIFCLLPIKIVFGEEVIFETPEIETFENGNILKAYKGGKAVIDDNTEIIADKFEYNKLTKVLIAKGNAQGRDSLNKITIDADELEYDKTILKYTAYKNVKVVDSLNNVVTKANKIIYLRNKNKIFSEGKTKITIENKYIINSKNIVWLRNENRIFSDKYTTVEDKENNYYVAEKFRYSIKKKLFRGSKVALKANNGDDYFFDDVFINLETKELHGKDLEVNFKNNLFGNKENEPRLKGN
;
A
#
# COMPACT_ATOMS: atom_id res chain seq x y z
N MET A 1 -62.29 -38.19 56.91
CA MET A 1 -62.18 -37.69 55.57
C MET A 1 -60.84 -36.89 55.45
N LYS A 2 -59.89 -37.41 54.67
CA LYS A 2 -58.49 -36.85 54.58
C LYS A 2 -58.39 -35.83 53.44
N ASN A 3 -58.07 -34.57 53.80
CA ASN A 3 -57.73 -33.54 52.79
C ASN A 3 -56.32 -33.72 52.27
N LYS A 4 -56.22 -34.06 50.98
CA LYS A 4 -54.95 -34.07 50.26
C LYS A 4 -54.63 -32.65 49.77
N LYS A 5 -53.57 -32.04 50.30
CA LYS A 5 -52.97 -30.82 49.77
C LYS A 5 -52.11 -31.20 48.57
N VAL A 6 -52.49 -30.75 47.38
CA VAL A 6 -51.68 -30.85 46.17
C VAL A 6 -50.65 -29.71 46.19
N LEU A 7 -49.39 -30.03 46.39
CA LEU A 7 -48.28 -29.10 46.31
C LEU A 7 -47.86 -28.97 44.84
N SER A 8 -48.27 -27.86 44.18
CA SER A 8 -47.84 -27.56 42.81
C SER A 8 -46.40 -27.07 42.83
N PHE A 9 -45.47 -27.89 42.28
CA PHE A 9 -44.09 -27.55 42.15
C PHE A 9 -43.89 -26.81 40.82
N LEU A 10 -43.81 -25.46 40.89
CA LEU A 10 -43.56 -24.63 39.73
C LEU A 10 -42.05 -24.73 39.36
N PHE A 11 -41.72 -25.52 38.33
CA PHE A 11 -40.36 -25.66 37.81
C PHE A 11 -40.07 -24.49 36.89
N VAL A 12 -39.39 -23.44 37.42
CA VAL A 12 -38.89 -22.33 36.61
C VAL A 12 -37.65 -22.81 35.84
N ILE A 13 -37.84 -23.17 34.57
CA ILE A 13 -36.75 -23.43 33.66
C ILE A 13 -36.08 -22.08 33.33
N PHE A 14 -34.96 -21.78 33.99
CA PHE A 14 -34.10 -20.68 33.65
C PHE A 14 -33.31 -21.05 32.38
N CYS A 15 -33.85 -20.67 31.20
CA CYS A 15 -33.12 -20.78 29.96
C CYS A 15 -31.83 -19.94 30.03
N LEU A 16 -30.72 -20.57 30.37
CA LEU A 16 -29.39 -20.03 30.22
C LEU A 16 -29.11 -19.95 28.70
N LEU A 17 -29.55 -18.86 28.07
CA LEU A 17 -29.04 -18.49 26.75
C LEU A 17 -27.56 -18.22 26.92
N PRO A 18 -26.66 -18.85 26.15
CA PRO A 18 -25.25 -18.48 26.17
C PRO A 18 -25.16 -17.04 25.65
N ILE A 19 -24.96 -16.09 26.55
CA ILE A 19 -24.56 -14.76 26.20
C ILE A 19 -23.17 -14.92 25.57
N LYS A 20 -23.10 -14.92 24.25
CA LYS A 20 -21.83 -14.76 23.55
C LYS A 20 -21.35 -13.33 23.87
N ILE A 21 -20.58 -13.21 24.93
CA ILE A 21 -19.77 -12.02 25.14
C ILE A 21 -18.75 -12.05 23.98
N VAL A 22 -19.04 -11.29 22.94
CA VAL A 22 -18.05 -10.97 21.92
C VAL A 22 -17.05 -10.05 22.60
N PHE A 23 -16.03 -10.62 23.22
CA PHE A 23 -14.83 -9.88 23.55
C PHE A 23 -14.30 -9.42 22.19
N GLY A 24 -14.42 -8.14 21.90
CA GLY A 24 -13.69 -7.55 20.78
C GLY A 24 -12.23 -7.90 21.02
N GLU A 25 -11.61 -8.62 20.05
CA GLU A 25 -10.23 -9.10 20.16
C GLU A 25 -9.34 -7.93 20.63
N GLU A 26 -8.83 -8.05 21.86
CA GLU A 26 -7.88 -7.07 22.40
C GLU A 26 -6.54 -7.26 21.68
N VAL A 27 -5.77 -6.17 21.55
CA VAL A 27 -4.39 -6.27 21.06
C VAL A 27 -3.57 -7.06 22.08
N ILE A 28 -2.96 -8.15 21.66
CA ILE A 28 -2.11 -8.99 22.51
C ILE A 28 -0.67 -8.52 22.34
N PHE A 29 -0.01 -8.18 23.47
CA PHE A 29 1.40 -7.77 23.46
C PHE A 29 2.28 -8.92 23.91
N GLU A 30 3.27 -9.25 23.08
CA GLU A 30 4.38 -10.11 23.40
C GLU A 30 5.63 -9.23 23.62
N THR A 31 5.83 -8.76 24.84
CA THR A 31 6.89 -7.83 25.23
C THR A 31 7.37 -8.15 26.65
N PRO A 32 8.65 -7.88 26.99
CA PRO A 32 9.17 -8.13 28.35
C PRO A 32 8.48 -7.33 29.45
N GLU A 33 7.95 -6.14 29.14
CA GLU A 33 7.39 -5.23 30.14
C GLU A 33 6.31 -4.35 29.56
N ILE A 34 5.20 -4.24 30.28
CA ILE A 34 4.06 -3.34 29.96
C ILE A 34 3.74 -2.49 31.16
N GLU A 35 3.69 -1.19 30.95
CA GLU A 35 3.17 -0.23 31.92
C GLU A 35 1.75 0.18 31.53
N THR A 36 0.91 0.42 32.57
CA THR A 36 -0.47 0.85 32.38
C THR A 36 -0.70 2.23 32.96
N PHE A 37 -1.39 3.08 32.20
CA PHE A 37 -1.73 4.44 32.56
C PHE A 37 -3.23 4.68 32.41
N GLU A 38 -3.75 5.79 32.96
CA GLU A 38 -5.14 6.22 32.85
C GLU A 38 -6.14 5.10 33.18
N ASN A 39 -6.02 4.54 34.41
CA ASN A 39 -6.86 3.43 34.90
C ASN A 39 -6.85 2.20 33.97
N GLY A 40 -5.71 1.94 33.30
CA GLY A 40 -5.54 0.79 32.38
C GLY A 40 -6.00 1.02 30.94
N ASN A 41 -6.40 2.25 30.59
CA ASN A 41 -6.81 2.60 29.22
C ASN A 41 -5.63 2.81 28.28
N ILE A 42 -4.45 3.18 28.77
CA ILE A 42 -3.23 3.33 27.99
C ILE A 42 -2.24 2.23 28.40
N LEU A 43 -1.77 1.48 27.42
CA LEU A 43 -0.70 0.50 27.58
C LEU A 43 0.57 1.01 26.88
N LYS A 44 1.71 0.95 27.57
CA LYS A 44 3.01 1.32 26.98
C LYS A 44 4.02 0.19 27.17
N ALA A 45 4.80 -0.08 26.14
CA ALA A 45 5.92 -1.01 26.16
C ALA A 45 7.16 -0.33 25.57
N TYR A 46 8.30 -0.45 26.26
CA TYR A 46 9.53 0.30 25.90
C TYR A 46 10.70 -0.58 25.51
N LYS A 47 10.59 -1.90 25.71
CA LYS A 47 11.69 -2.87 25.52
C LYS A 47 11.53 -3.75 24.28
N GLY A 48 10.86 -3.19 23.29
CA GLY A 48 10.57 -3.91 22.06
C GLY A 48 9.55 -5.03 22.23
N GLY A 49 9.20 -5.66 21.13
CA GLY A 49 8.28 -6.80 21.12
C GLY A 49 7.38 -6.81 19.90
N LYS A 50 6.26 -7.52 20.08
CA LYS A 50 5.25 -7.69 19.03
C LYS A 50 3.86 -7.40 19.62
N ALA A 51 3.04 -6.70 18.84
CA ALA A 51 1.61 -6.51 19.07
C ALA A 51 0.84 -7.34 18.04
N VAL A 52 0.08 -8.34 18.48
CA VAL A 52 -0.82 -9.15 17.66
C VAL A 52 -2.20 -8.50 17.70
N ILE A 53 -2.70 -8.11 16.53
CA ILE A 53 -3.95 -7.36 16.38
C ILE A 53 -5.12 -8.32 16.06
N ASP A 54 -4.86 -9.25 15.16
CA ASP A 54 -5.74 -10.34 14.75
C ASP A 54 -4.88 -11.48 14.13
N ASP A 55 -5.49 -12.58 13.71
CA ASP A 55 -4.81 -13.78 13.16
C ASP A 55 -3.90 -13.46 11.95
N ASN A 56 -4.12 -12.33 11.28
CA ASN A 56 -3.42 -11.95 10.05
C ASN A 56 -2.62 -10.65 10.19
N THR A 57 -2.67 -10.00 11.36
CA THR A 57 -2.12 -8.66 11.56
C THR A 57 -1.25 -8.61 12.79
N GLU A 58 0.03 -8.34 12.59
CA GLU A 58 0.98 -8.12 13.69
C GLU A 58 1.84 -6.88 13.42
N ILE A 59 2.32 -6.26 14.50
CA ILE A 59 3.24 -5.13 14.43
C ILE A 59 4.40 -5.40 15.39
N ILE A 60 5.62 -5.26 14.89
CA ILE A 60 6.87 -5.38 15.66
C ILE A 60 7.47 -3.97 15.76
N ALA A 61 7.99 -3.57 16.91
CA ALA A 61 8.67 -2.29 17.10
C ALA A 61 9.51 -2.26 18.39
N ASP A 62 10.31 -1.21 18.54
CA ASP A 62 11.10 -0.99 19.76
C ASP A 62 10.22 -0.46 20.92
N LYS A 63 9.15 0.26 20.61
CA LYS A 63 8.22 0.85 21.59
C LYS A 63 6.79 0.82 21.07
N PHE A 64 5.85 0.68 22.02
CA PHE A 64 4.43 0.72 21.74
C PHE A 64 3.69 1.64 22.69
N GLU A 65 2.62 2.27 22.18
CA GLU A 65 1.59 2.92 22.96
C GLU A 65 0.22 2.54 22.38
N TYR A 66 -0.64 1.92 23.17
CA TYR A 66 -1.98 1.52 22.77
C TYR A 66 -3.03 2.17 23.64
N ASN A 67 -3.95 2.88 23.01
CA ASN A 67 -5.11 3.45 23.65
C ASN A 67 -6.32 2.56 23.41
N LYS A 68 -6.84 1.92 24.47
CA LYS A 68 -7.98 1.00 24.42
C LYS A 68 -9.29 1.71 24.05
N LEU A 69 -9.46 2.98 24.44
CA LEU A 69 -10.68 3.74 24.17
C LEU A 69 -10.78 4.11 22.68
N THR A 70 -9.69 4.61 22.11
CA THR A 70 -9.64 4.98 20.69
C THR A 70 -9.30 3.81 19.77
N LYS A 71 -8.81 2.70 20.35
CA LYS A 71 -8.31 1.51 19.64
C LYS A 71 -7.18 1.83 18.64
N VAL A 72 -6.36 2.83 18.97
CA VAL A 72 -5.19 3.24 18.19
C VAL A 72 -3.93 2.69 18.85
N LEU A 73 -3.12 2.00 18.06
CA LEU A 73 -1.79 1.53 18.42
C LEU A 73 -0.75 2.37 17.68
N ILE A 74 0.22 2.92 18.42
CA ILE A 74 1.39 3.62 17.89
C ILE A 74 2.61 2.76 18.18
N ALA A 75 3.38 2.46 17.17
CA ALA A 75 4.61 1.70 17.22
C ALA A 75 5.78 2.56 16.72
N LYS A 76 6.87 2.67 17.49
CA LYS A 76 8.01 3.53 17.19
C LYS A 76 9.32 2.79 17.28
N GLY A 77 10.25 3.16 16.40
CA GLY A 77 11.57 2.56 16.27
C GLY A 77 11.49 1.21 15.57
N ASN A 78 12.11 1.11 14.37
CA ASN A 78 12.13 -0.11 13.55
C ASN A 78 10.75 -0.76 13.40
N ALA A 79 9.70 0.07 13.26
CA ALA A 79 8.34 -0.41 13.24
C ALA A 79 8.05 -1.19 11.95
N GLN A 80 7.56 -2.42 12.10
CA GLN A 80 7.18 -3.29 10.99
C GLN A 80 5.76 -3.82 11.21
N GLY A 81 4.84 -3.46 10.32
CA GLY A 81 3.48 -4.00 10.24
C GLY A 81 3.39 -5.10 9.20
N ARG A 82 2.73 -6.21 9.53
CA ARG A 82 2.49 -7.32 8.62
C ARG A 82 1.00 -7.60 8.49
N ASP A 83 0.52 -7.68 7.26
CA ASP A 83 -0.80 -8.18 6.88
C ASP A 83 -0.59 -9.45 6.05
N SER A 84 -0.65 -10.59 6.72
CA SER A 84 -0.38 -11.90 6.09
C SER A 84 -1.46 -12.29 5.09
N LEU A 85 -2.70 -11.86 5.31
CA LEU A 85 -3.83 -12.10 4.40
C LEU A 85 -3.62 -11.40 3.05
N ASN A 86 -3.24 -10.13 3.08
CA ASN A 86 -3.02 -9.34 1.87
C ASN A 86 -1.57 -9.39 1.35
N LYS A 87 -0.68 -10.12 2.03
CA LYS A 87 0.75 -10.21 1.67
C LYS A 87 1.44 -8.84 1.61
N ILE A 88 1.10 -7.95 2.57
CA ILE A 88 1.68 -6.63 2.73
C ILE A 88 2.59 -6.60 3.95
N THR A 89 3.78 -6.02 3.77
CA THR A 89 4.68 -5.64 4.86
C THR A 89 4.94 -4.14 4.77
N ILE A 90 4.93 -3.46 5.92
CA ILE A 90 5.16 -2.02 6.04
C ILE A 90 6.31 -1.82 7.04
N ASP A 91 7.44 -1.30 6.59
CA ASP A 91 8.56 -0.88 7.43
C ASP A 91 8.54 0.65 7.55
N ALA A 92 8.78 1.21 8.74
CA ALA A 92 8.82 2.65 8.99
C ALA A 92 9.53 2.98 10.31
N ASP A 93 9.87 4.27 10.53
CA ASP A 93 10.34 4.72 11.84
C ASP A 93 9.19 4.80 12.85
N GLU A 94 7.98 5.11 12.37
CA GLU A 94 6.77 5.17 13.17
C GLU A 94 5.58 4.62 12.39
N LEU A 95 4.77 3.78 13.03
CA LEU A 95 3.57 3.15 12.47
C LEU A 95 2.40 3.33 13.43
N GLU A 96 1.35 3.97 12.98
CA GLU A 96 0.05 4.07 13.64
C GLU A 96 -0.92 3.07 13.02
N TYR A 97 -1.63 2.32 13.84
CA TYR A 97 -2.71 1.44 13.41
C TYR A 97 -4.01 1.77 14.15
N ASP A 98 -5.00 2.19 13.38
CA ASP A 98 -6.36 2.40 13.85
C ASP A 98 -7.19 1.15 13.59
N LYS A 99 -7.48 0.40 14.66
CA LYS A 99 -8.22 -0.87 14.61
C LYS A 99 -9.67 -0.68 14.21
N THR A 100 -10.26 0.50 14.45
CA THR A 100 -11.68 0.76 14.18
C THR A 100 -11.98 0.82 12.68
N ILE A 101 -11.04 1.34 11.90
CA ILE A 101 -11.16 1.51 10.44
C ILE A 101 -10.12 0.71 9.67
N LEU A 102 -9.37 -0.16 10.34
CA LEU A 102 -8.33 -1.03 9.78
C LEU A 102 -7.32 -0.24 8.92
N LYS A 103 -6.82 0.88 9.49
CA LYS A 103 -5.93 1.81 8.81
C LYS A 103 -4.53 1.79 9.40
N TYR A 104 -3.53 1.58 8.55
CA TYR A 104 -2.15 1.89 8.87
C TYR A 104 -1.79 3.28 8.37
N THR A 105 -1.07 4.05 9.19
CA THR A 105 -0.39 5.28 8.77
C THR A 105 1.07 5.16 9.16
N ALA A 106 1.94 5.11 8.18
CA ALA A 106 3.38 4.95 8.38
C ALA A 106 4.10 6.27 8.07
N TYR A 107 5.08 6.61 8.90
CA TYR A 107 5.80 7.87 8.84
C TYR A 107 7.31 7.63 8.85
N LYS A 108 8.02 8.41 8.05
CA LYS A 108 9.49 8.44 7.91
C LYS A 108 10.07 7.10 7.45
N ASN A 109 10.92 7.18 6.44
CA ASN A 109 11.63 6.02 5.85
C ASN A 109 10.69 4.86 5.48
N VAL A 110 9.46 5.18 5.06
CA VAL A 110 8.44 4.16 4.82
C VAL A 110 8.77 3.32 3.59
N LYS A 111 8.71 2.01 3.77
CA LYS A 111 8.79 1.00 2.71
C LYS A 111 7.61 0.04 2.83
N VAL A 112 6.79 -0.03 1.80
CA VAL A 112 5.70 -1.01 1.68
C VAL A 112 6.08 -2.04 0.63
N VAL A 113 6.00 -3.31 0.99
CA VAL A 113 6.23 -4.44 0.09
C VAL A 113 4.91 -5.19 -0.11
N ASP A 114 4.47 -5.28 -1.34
CA ASP A 114 3.42 -6.19 -1.78
C ASP A 114 4.08 -7.38 -2.47
N SER A 115 4.19 -8.49 -1.76
CA SER A 115 4.82 -9.69 -2.30
C SER A 115 3.93 -10.43 -3.31
N LEU A 116 2.61 -10.20 -3.28
CA LEU A 116 1.68 -10.78 -4.25
C LEU A 116 1.87 -10.18 -5.66
N ASN A 117 2.11 -8.87 -5.71
CA ASN A 117 2.21 -8.13 -6.97
C ASN A 117 3.67 -7.77 -7.33
N ASN A 118 4.65 -8.17 -6.52
CA ASN A 118 6.06 -7.81 -6.68
C ASN A 118 6.27 -6.29 -6.82
N VAL A 119 5.61 -5.52 -5.94
CA VAL A 119 5.70 -4.07 -5.90
C VAL A 119 6.30 -3.60 -4.58
N VAL A 120 7.29 -2.73 -4.67
CA VAL A 120 7.88 -2.04 -3.52
C VAL A 120 7.63 -0.55 -3.66
N THR A 121 7.03 0.07 -2.64
CA THR A 121 6.78 1.52 -2.58
C THR A 121 7.56 2.13 -1.45
N LYS A 122 8.28 3.22 -1.71
CA LYS A 122 9.01 4.00 -0.70
C LYS A 122 8.55 5.45 -0.73
N ALA A 123 8.27 6.01 0.46
CA ALA A 123 7.87 7.41 0.64
C ALA A 123 8.13 7.87 2.07
N ASN A 124 7.89 9.14 2.37
CA ASN A 124 7.98 9.67 3.73
C ASN A 124 6.72 9.38 4.55
N LYS A 125 5.57 9.25 3.87
CA LYS A 125 4.30 8.90 4.50
C LYS A 125 3.49 8.00 3.57
N ILE A 126 2.97 6.91 4.12
CA ILE A 126 2.08 5.99 3.41
C ILE A 126 0.91 5.66 4.33
N ILE A 127 -0.29 5.63 3.72
CA ILE A 127 -1.53 5.22 4.36
C ILE A 127 -2.02 3.96 3.65
N TYR A 128 -2.28 2.90 4.42
CA TYR A 128 -2.89 1.67 3.92
C TYR A 128 -4.25 1.44 4.58
N LEU A 129 -5.31 1.46 3.79
CA LEU A 129 -6.67 1.11 4.19
C LEU A 129 -6.90 -0.37 3.88
N ARG A 130 -6.72 -1.22 4.90
CA ARG A 130 -6.77 -2.68 4.77
C ARG A 130 -8.12 -3.18 4.25
N ASN A 131 -9.22 -2.69 4.79
CA ASN A 131 -10.58 -3.07 4.40
C ASN A 131 -10.96 -2.68 2.96
N LYS A 132 -10.30 -1.63 2.42
CA LYS A 132 -10.48 -1.15 1.04
C LYS A 132 -9.40 -1.66 0.10
N ASN A 133 -8.40 -2.32 0.63
CA ASN A 133 -7.21 -2.79 -0.09
C ASN A 133 -6.56 -1.68 -0.92
N LYS A 134 -6.38 -0.50 -0.29
CA LYS A 134 -5.99 0.75 -0.95
C LYS A 134 -4.81 1.39 -0.24
N ILE A 135 -3.79 1.76 -1.01
CA ILE A 135 -2.57 2.38 -0.51
C ILE A 135 -2.44 3.78 -1.11
N PHE A 136 -2.07 4.75 -0.27
CA PHE A 136 -1.78 6.13 -0.66
C PHE A 136 -0.40 6.50 -0.17
N SER A 137 0.34 7.26 -0.97
CA SER A 137 1.53 7.96 -0.51
C SER A 137 1.32 9.47 -0.51
N GLU A 138 1.99 10.16 0.39
CA GLU A 138 2.05 11.62 0.40
C GLU A 138 3.47 12.08 0.05
N GLY A 139 3.56 13.09 -0.84
CA GLY A 139 4.83 13.66 -1.28
C GLY A 139 5.59 12.76 -2.25
N LYS A 140 6.91 12.92 -2.29
CA LYS A 140 7.81 12.15 -3.18
C LYS A 140 7.71 10.66 -2.89
N THR A 141 7.53 9.88 -3.95
CA THR A 141 7.32 8.43 -3.86
C THR A 141 8.10 7.73 -4.96
N LYS A 142 8.82 6.68 -4.58
CA LYS A 142 9.49 5.76 -5.49
C LYS A 142 8.77 4.41 -5.46
N ILE A 143 8.39 3.91 -6.63
CA ILE A 143 7.82 2.56 -6.79
C ILE A 143 8.78 1.73 -7.62
N THR A 144 9.02 0.49 -7.21
CA THR A 144 9.72 -0.51 -8.00
C THR A 144 8.76 -1.65 -8.31
N ILE A 145 8.59 -2.00 -9.58
CA ILE A 145 7.68 -3.04 -10.04
C ILE A 145 8.51 -4.17 -10.67
N GLU A 146 8.36 -5.40 -10.15
CA GLU A 146 9.03 -6.62 -10.62
C GLU A 146 10.56 -6.47 -10.72
N ASN A 147 11.16 -5.54 -9.98
CA ASN A 147 12.57 -5.15 -10.14
C ASN A 147 12.95 -4.75 -11.59
N LYS A 148 11.97 -4.40 -12.43
CA LYS A 148 12.16 -4.03 -13.83
C LYS A 148 11.92 -2.56 -14.12
N TYR A 149 10.99 -1.95 -13.39
CA TYR A 149 10.58 -0.57 -13.60
C TYR A 149 10.75 0.22 -12.32
N ILE A 150 11.34 1.40 -12.42
CA ILE A 150 11.44 2.38 -11.33
C ILE A 150 10.58 3.57 -11.69
N ILE A 151 9.57 3.86 -10.89
CA ILE A 151 8.65 4.97 -11.06
C ILE A 151 8.90 5.97 -9.94
N ASN A 152 9.22 7.24 -10.28
CA ASN A 152 9.28 8.32 -9.31
C ASN A 152 8.15 9.31 -9.61
N SER A 153 7.34 9.59 -8.58
CA SER A 153 6.19 10.50 -8.69
C SER A 153 5.88 11.16 -7.35
N LYS A 154 4.70 11.73 -7.22
CA LYS A 154 4.16 12.25 -5.95
C LYS A 154 2.73 11.81 -5.77
N ASN A 155 2.30 11.64 -4.52
CA ASN A 155 0.91 11.37 -4.15
C ASN A 155 0.31 10.21 -4.93
N ILE A 156 0.96 9.07 -4.85
CA ILE A 156 0.55 7.84 -5.52
C ILE A 156 -0.76 7.31 -4.89
N VAL A 157 -1.65 6.84 -5.73
CA VAL A 157 -2.81 6.04 -5.34
C VAL A 157 -2.68 4.65 -5.94
N TRP A 158 -2.78 3.64 -5.10
CA TRP A 158 -2.78 2.25 -5.50
C TRP A 158 -4.05 1.54 -5.07
N LEU A 159 -4.89 1.20 -6.04
CA LEU A 159 -6.12 0.44 -5.89
C LEU A 159 -5.81 -1.03 -6.16
N ARG A 160 -5.47 -1.80 -5.11
CA ARG A 160 -4.99 -3.17 -5.26
C ARG A 160 -6.06 -4.10 -5.84
N ASN A 161 -7.33 -3.96 -5.41
CA ASN A 161 -8.45 -4.73 -5.97
C ASN A 161 -8.68 -4.47 -7.47
N GLU A 162 -8.29 -3.30 -7.96
CA GLU A 162 -8.38 -2.92 -9.37
C GLU A 162 -7.07 -3.18 -10.14
N ASN A 163 -6.04 -3.67 -9.45
CA ASN A 163 -4.68 -3.83 -9.99
C ASN A 163 -4.15 -2.56 -10.64
N ARG A 164 -4.44 -1.37 -10.07
CA ARG A 164 -4.16 -0.07 -10.67
C ARG A 164 -3.36 0.85 -9.75
N ILE A 165 -2.23 1.34 -10.27
CA ILE A 165 -1.40 2.36 -9.65
C ILE A 165 -1.46 3.62 -10.50
N PHE A 166 -1.58 4.80 -9.89
CA PHE A 166 -1.62 6.05 -10.63
C PHE A 166 -1.20 7.27 -9.82
N SER A 167 -0.85 8.33 -10.53
CA SER A 167 -0.71 9.69 -10.02
C SER A 167 -1.10 10.71 -11.10
N ASP A 168 -1.67 11.83 -10.66
CA ASP A 168 -1.93 13.03 -11.49
C ASP A 168 -0.81 14.07 -11.34
N LYS A 169 0.41 13.61 -11.04
CA LYS A 169 1.61 14.44 -10.86
C LYS A 169 2.69 13.99 -11.83
N TYR A 170 3.58 14.92 -12.12
CA TYR A 170 4.79 14.65 -12.90
C TYR A 170 5.47 13.37 -12.42
N THR A 171 5.72 12.49 -13.36
CA THR A 171 6.18 11.12 -13.12
C THR A 171 7.33 10.81 -14.06
N THR A 172 8.36 10.17 -13.55
CA THR A 172 9.41 9.57 -14.36
C THR A 172 9.39 8.05 -14.21
N VAL A 173 9.67 7.35 -15.28
CA VAL A 173 9.80 5.90 -15.30
C VAL A 173 11.12 5.54 -15.96
N GLU A 174 11.86 4.64 -15.34
CA GLU A 174 13.09 4.07 -15.87
C GLU A 174 12.92 2.54 -15.96
N ASP A 175 13.25 1.94 -17.08
CA ASP A 175 13.21 0.50 -17.25
C ASP A 175 14.63 -0.12 -17.20
N LYS A 176 14.70 -1.45 -17.20
CA LYS A 176 15.99 -2.18 -17.16
C LYS A 176 16.86 -1.98 -18.41
N GLU A 177 16.27 -1.52 -19.49
CA GLU A 177 16.95 -1.26 -20.75
C GLU A 177 17.50 0.16 -20.82
N ASN A 178 17.38 0.94 -19.69
CA ASN A 178 17.74 2.36 -19.56
C ASN A 178 16.92 3.28 -20.47
N ASN A 179 15.71 2.89 -20.84
CA ASN A 179 14.76 3.82 -21.42
C ASN A 179 14.19 4.70 -20.29
N TYR A 180 14.10 6.00 -20.56
CA TYR A 180 13.65 6.98 -19.60
C TYR A 180 12.39 7.69 -20.10
N TYR A 181 11.32 7.58 -19.34
CA TYR A 181 10.01 8.13 -19.65
C TYR A 181 9.69 9.25 -18.67
N VAL A 182 9.06 10.29 -19.19
CA VAL A 182 8.50 11.39 -18.41
C VAL A 182 7.04 11.56 -18.79
N ALA A 183 6.14 11.73 -17.82
CA ALA A 183 4.73 11.96 -18.05
C ALA A 183 4.19 12.99 -17.06
N GLU A 184 3.23 13.83 -17.45
CA GLU A 184 2.52 14.70 -16.51
C GLU A 184 1.58 13.93 -15.60
N LYS A 185 0.99 12.86 -16.11
CA LYS A 185 0.10 11.94 -15.40
C LYS A 185 0.37 10.51 -15.85
N PHE A 186 0.21 9.57 -14.93
CA PHE A 186 0.31 8.16 -15.31
C PHE A 186 -0.79 7.31 -14.68
N ARG A 187 -1.08 6.20 -15.34
CA ARG A 187 -1.90 5.08 -14.89
C ARG A 187 -1.18 3.80 -15.28
N TYR A 188 -1.05 2.87 -14.35
CA TYR A 188 -0.46 1.57 -14.61
C TYR A 188 -1.40 0.45 -14.16
N SER A 189 -1.69 -0.49 -15.07
CA SER A 189 -2.41 -1.71 -14.77
C SER A 189 -1.43 -2.84 -14.53
N ILE A 190 -1.32 -3.32 -13.29
CA ILE A 190 -0.38 -4.39 -12.90
C ILE A 190 -0.67 -5.67 -13.69
N LYS A 191 -1.94 -6.11 -13.70
CA LYS A 191 -2.36 -7.36 -14.36
C LYS A 191 -2.18 -7.34 -15.87
N LYS A 192 -2.47 -6.18 -16.50
CA LYS A 192 -2.37 -6.03 -17.97
C LYS A 192 -0.97 -5.61 -18.43
N LYS A 193 -0.06 -5.30 -17.51
CA LYS A 193 1.26 -4.72 -17.79
C LYS A 193 1.18 -3.46 -18.68
N LEU A 194 0.08 -2.72 -18.56
CA LEU A 194 -0.25 -1.59 -19.42
C LEU A 194 0.01 -0.28 -18.69
N PHE A 195 0.95 0.49 -19.20
CA PHE A 195 1.20 1.88 -18.79
C PHE A 195 0.41 2.82 -19.71
N ARG A 196 -0.24 3.82 -19.15
CA ARG A 196 -0.81 4.97 -19.87
C ARG A 196 -0.23 6.24 -19.29
N GLY A 197 0.27 7.10 -20.17
CA GLY A 197 0.76 8.42 -19.83
C GLY A 197 0.13 9.52 -20.66
N SER A 198 0.07 10.73 -20.12
CA SER A 198 -0.25 11.94 -20.89
C SER A 198 0.94 12.88 -20.94
N LYS A 199 1.12 13.57 -22.06
CA LYS A 199 2.28 14.42 -22.36
C LYS A 199 3.59 13.66 -22.07
N VAL A 200 3.77 12.55 -22.77
CA VAL A 200 4.89 11.65 -22.54
C VAL A 200 6.07 12.02 -23.43
N ALA A 201 7.22 12.18 -22.80
CA ALA A 201 8.52 12.17 -23.49
C ALA A 201 9.26 10.88 -23.13
N LEU A 202 9.68 10.11 -24.13
CA LEU A 202 10.48 8.93 -23.99
C LEU A 202 11.86 9.20 -24.60
N LYS A 203 12.90 9.03 -23.81
CA LYS A 203 14.27 8.94 -24.28
C LYS A 203 14.67 7.49 -24.30
N ALA A 204 14.79 6.92 -25.49
CA ALA A 204 15.20 5.54 -25.68
C ALA A 204 16.70 5.36 -25.46
N ASN A 205 17.13 4.16 -25.12
CA ASN A 205 18.54 3.82 -24.88
C ASN A 205 19.43 3.98 -26.12
N ASN A 206 18.86 3.88 -27.34
CA ASN A 206 19.53 4.13 -28.61
C ASN A 206 19.73 5.64 -28.91
N GLY A 207 19.21 6.51 -28.06
CA GLY A 207 19.33 7.97 -28.14
C GLY A 207 18.17 8.66 -28.87
N ASP A 208 17.18 7.94 -29.40
CA ASP A 208 16.01 8.52 -30.02
C ASP A 208 15.07 9.12 -28.98
N ASP A 209 14.43 10.25 -29.32
CA ASP A 209 13.42 10.89 -28.49
C ASP A 209 12.05 10.75 -29.13
N TYR A 210 11.07 10.33 -28.32
CA TYR A 210 9.66 10.19 -28.74
C TYR A 210 8.80 11.06 -27.88
N PHE A 211 7.82 11.74 -28.47
CA PHE A 211 6.87 12.61 -27.78
C PHE A 211 5.44 12.20 -28.16
N PHE A 212 4.56 12.16 -27.14
CA PHE A 212 3.16 11.78 -27.31
C PHE A 212 2.28 12.68 -26.46
N ASP A 213 1.11 13.05 -26.96
CA ASP A 213 0.09 13.68 -26.14
C ASP A 213 -0.55 12.68 -25.17
N ASP A 214 -0.94 11.52 -25.68
CA ASP A 214 -1.37 10.36 -24.88
C ASP A 214 -0.69 9.09 -25.45
N VAL A 215 -0.26 8.22 -24.55
CA VAL A 215 0.35 6.95 -24.97
C VAL A 215 -0.08 5.81 -24.07
N PHE A 216 -0.28 4.65 -24.69
CA PHE A 216 -0.39 3.34 -24.06
C PHE A 216 0.83 2.52 -24.43
N ILE A 217 1.49 1.97 -23.43
CA ILE A 217 2.68 1.12 -23.61
C ILE A 217 2.39 -0.21 -22.93
N ASN A 218 2.37 -1.28 -23.68
CA ASN A 218 2.37 -2.62 -23.13
C ASN A 218 3.81 -2.98 -22.74
N LEU A 219 4.08 -3.05 -21.43
CA LEU A 219 5.44 -3.28 -20.92
C LEU A 219 5.91 -4.73 -21.16
N GLU A 220 5.03 -5.66 -21.51
CA GLU A 220 5.35 -7.05 -21.81
C GLU A 220 5.67 -7.25 -23.29
N THR A 221 4.76 -6.82 -24.19
CA THR A 221 4.93 -6.96 -25.65
C THR A 221 5.78 -5.84 -26.25
N LYS A 222 6.04 -4.76 -25.50
CA LYS A 222 6.72 -3.53 -25.95
C LYS A 222 5.95 -2.77 -27.04
N GLU A 223 4.70 -3.14 -27.29
CA GLU A 223 3.82 -2.40 -28.19
C GLU A 223 3.46 -1.04 -27.60
N LEU A 224 3.49 -0.04 -28.46
CA LEU A 224 3.21 1.33 -28.14
C LEU A 224 2.12 1.85 -29.06
N HIS A 225 1.06 2.41 -28.46
CA HIS A 225 -0.02 3.08 -29.18
C HIS A 225 -0.15 4.50 -28.63
N GLY A 226 0.16 5.48 -29.45
CA GLY A 226 0.15 6.88 -29.06
C GLY A 226 -0.69 7.73 -29.99
N LYS A 227 -1.01 8.93 -29.50
CA LYS A 227 -1.65 9.99 -30.26
C LYS A 227 -0.66 11.16 -30.38
N ASP A 228 -0.67 11.81 -31.53
CA ASP A 228 0.18 12.97 -31.82
C ASP A 228 1.68 12.65 -31.60
N LEU A 229 2.14 11.57 -32.25
CA LEU A 229 3.53 11.11 -32.16
C LEU A 229 4.47 12.05 -32.89
N GLU A 230 5.53 12.48 -32.22
CA GLU A 230 6.72 13.08 -32.82
C GLU A 230 7.95 12.25 -32.44
N VAL A 231 8.80 11.91 -33.43
CA VAL A 231 10.03 11.16 -33.23
C VAL A 231 11.21 11.96 -33.75
N ASN A 232 12.25 12.10 -32.94
CA ASN A 232 13.55 12.65 -33.33
C ASN A 232 14.59 11.54 -33.25
N PHE A 233 15.09 11.10 -34.40
CA PHE A 233 16.11 10.07 -34.51
C PHE A 233 17.49 10.70 -34.31
N LYS A 234 18.28 10.23 -33.36
CA LYS A 234 19.63 10.77 -33.07
C LYS A 234 20.78 9.97 -33.69
N ASN A 235 20.54 8.74 -34.06
CA ASN A 235 21.54 7.95 -34.74
C ASN A 235 21.54 8.28 -36.21
N ASN A 236 22.72 8.44 -36.77
CA ASN A 236 23.06 8.76 -38.16
C ASN A 236 22.45 7.75 -39.18
N LEU A 237 21.09 7.60 -39.13
CA LEU A 237 20.33 6.68 -39.99
C LEU A 237 20.60 6.93 -41.49
N PHE A 238 20.99 8.17 -41.86
CA PHE A 238 21.23 8.57 -43.24
C PHE A 238 22.62 9.17 -43.49
N GLY A 239 23.58 8.98 -42.54
CA GLY A 239 24.99 9.35 -42.77
C GLY A 239 25.31 10.84 -42.63
N ASN A 240 24.35 11.72 -42.32
CA ASN A 240 24.58 13.14 -42.24
C ASN A 240 23.80 13.76 -41.04
N LYS A 241 24.51 14.41 -40.08
CA LYS A 241 23.91 15.00 -38.86
C LYS A 241 22.90 16.10 -39.16
N GLU A 242 22.94 16.72 -40.31
CA GLU A 242 22.04 17.82 -40.71
C GLU A 242 20.68 17.33 -41.24
N ASN A 243 20.55 16.03 -41.53
CA ASN A 243 19.34 15.41 -42.10
C ASN A 243 18.74 14.37 -41.15
N GLU A 244 18.71 14.63 -39.84
CA GLU A 244 18.02 13.72 -38.90
C GLU A 244 16.53 13.66 -39.23
N PRO A 245 15.99 12.46 -39.58
CA PRO A 245 14.59 12.36 -39.93
C PRO A 245 13.71 12.63 -38.74
N ARG A 246 12.65 13.39 -38.95
CA ARG A 246 11.57 13.64 -37.98
C ARG A 246 10.30 13.05 -38.53
N LEU A 247 9.62 12.27 -37.71
CA LEU A 247 8.34 11.67 -38.04
C LEU A 247 7.25 12.30 -37.18
N LYS A 248 6.18 12.77 -37.81
CA LYS A 248 4.96 13.22 -37.11
C LYS A 248 3.79 12.38 -37.62
N GLY A 249 2.99 11.87 -36.72
CA GLY A 249 1.78 11.10 -37.02
C GLY A 249 0.64 11.50 -36.09
N ASN A 250 -0.57 11.45 -36.62
CA ASN A 250 -1.81 11.63 -35.85
C ASN A 250 -2.34 10.28 -35.37
#